data_0a46ee888366c64c7e129e9bb579a120
#
_entry.id   0a46ee888366c64c7e129e9bb579a120
#
_cell.length_a   1.000
_cell.length_b   1.000
_cell.length_c   1.000
_cell.angle_alpha   90.00
_cell.angle_beta   90.00
_cell.angle_gamma   90.00
#
_symmetry.space_group_name_H-M   'P 1'
#
loop_
_entity.id
_entity.type
_entity.pdbx_description
1 polymer ?
#
loop_
_entity_poly.entity_id
_entity_poly.type
_entity_poly.pdbx_seq_one_letter_code
_entity_poly.pdbx_strand_id
1 'polypeptide(L)'
;VYNFGKKNNIEMHISGLPLIRTNMAIKVEKEMRWFLVGSVLISAIILLLFFRSVSATVLSLGVVITGVIWSMGFMHLFGYNISLLTALIPPLIVVIGIPNCIYFLNKYHTAWLDTGKKHRALVEMVSRMGIVTLFCNISAAIGFAVFALTKSAILKEFGMVAGISIMAIFFISLAAIPAVLSYLPSPKIKHIKYLETKWLDNALTLVEKWVFNHTRVIYIVTALIIVFSVSGMFRLVSVGHMVDDIPQTDKIYVDLKFFEKHFKGIMPLELIVDTKKKYGFTGMKALDVFQKIDSLSQYIATKPEMARPLSLVEGLKFAKQGFYDGDSANYALPNAFDGAFVSDYLKVRKGGDNAGNTNTFQQLMNAFMDSTRQKT
;
A
#
# COMPACT_ATOMS: atom_id res chain seq x y z
N VAL A 1 -20.06 -17.85 1.52
CA VAL A 1 -21.13 -17.13 0.83
C VAL A 1 -21.12 -17.45 -0.66
N TYR A 2 -20.02 -17.26 -1.41
CA TYR A 2 -19.95 -17.57 -2.86
C TYR A 2 -20.26 -19.04 -3.19
N ASN A 3 -19.83 -19.98 -2.33
CA ASN A 3 -20.17 -21.41 -2.50
C ASN A 3 -21.67 -21.67 -2.35
N PHE A 4 -22.34 -20.93 -1.49
CA PHE A 4 -23.79 -21.01 -1.34
C PHE A 4 -24.50 -20.49 -2.60
N GLY A 5 -24.06 -19.36 -3.14
CA GLY A 5 -24.59 -18.81 -4.39
C GLY A 5 -24.45 -19.79 -5.56
N LYS A 6 -23.26 -20.38 -5.73
CA LYS A 6 -23.02 -21.40 -6.77
C LYS A 6 -23.93 -22.63 -6.59
N LYS A 7 -24.12 -23.10 -5.35
CA LYS A 7 -24.95 -24.26 -5.07
C LYS A 7 -26.45 -24.01 -5.39
N ASN A 8 -26.92 -22.78 -5.21
CA ASN A 8 -28.32 -22.41 -5.39
C ASN A 8 -28.58 -21.64 -6.70
N ASN A 9 -27.59 -21.55 -7.58
CA ASN A 9 -27.63 -20.77 -8.83
C ASN A 9 -28.08 -19.31 -8.65
N ILE A 10 -27.61 -18.68 -7.59
CA ILE A 10 -27.89 -17.28 -7.24
C ILE A 10 -26.59 -16.48 -7.39
N GLU A 11 -26.66 -15.35 -8.09
CA GLU A 11 -25.53 -14.43 -8.17
C GLU A 11 -25.39 -13.68 -6.85
N MET A 12 -24.21 -13.77 -6.25
CA MET A 12 -23.91 -13.16 -4.94
C MET A 12 -22.87 -12.07 -5.09
N HIS A 13 -23.25 -10.88 -4.68
CA HIS A 13 -22.35 -9.72 -4.57
C HIS A 13 -22.02 -9.46 -3.11
N ILE A 14 -20.74 -9.36 -2.80
CA ILE A 14 -20.25 -9.12 -1.43
C ILE A 14 -19.28 -7.95 -1.46
N SER A 15 -19.55 -6.94 -0.64
CA SER A 15 -18.67 -5.80 -0.48
C SER A 15 -18.55 -5.43 1.01
N GLY A 16 -17.48 -4.70 1.33
CA GLY A 16 -17.21 -4.17 2.68
C GLY A 16 -15.72 -3.98 2.91
N LEU A 17 -15.36 -2.95 3.67
CA LEU A 17 -13.98 -2.61 3.98
C LEU A 17 -13.14 -3.78 4.54
N PRO A 18 -13.64 -4.61 5.48
CA PRO A 18 -12.88 -5.75 5.98
C PRO A 18 -12.55 -6.77 4.89
N LEU A 19 -13.51 -7.07 4.00
CA LEU A 19 -13.32 -8.00 2.89
C LEU A 19 -12.28 -7.45 1.90
N ILE A 20 -12.41 -6.18 1.53
CA ILE A 20 -11.49 -5.50 0.61
C ILE A 20 -10.08 -5.53 1.18
N ARG A 21 -9.89 -5.10 2.44
CA ARG A 21 -8.58 -5.08 3.12
C ARG A 21 -7.93 -6.46 3.17
N THR A 22 -8.67 -7.48 3.56
CA THR A 22 -8.14 -8.85 3.68
C THR A 22 -7.72 -9.39 2.32
N ASN A 23 -8.54 -9.24 1.29
CA ASN A 23 -8.22 -9.71 -0.04
C ASN A 23 -7.05 -8.93 -0.66
N MET A 24 -6.97 -7.60 -0.45
CA MET A 24 -5.84 -6.79 -0.88
C MET A 24 -4.55 -7.23 -0.21
N ALA A 25 -4.56 -7.49 1.10
CA ALA A 25 -3.37 -7.98 1.81
C ALA A 25 -2.86 -9.32 1.26
N ILE A 26 -3.76 -10.29 1.04
CA ILE A 26 -3.41 -11.59 0.46
C ILE A 26 -2.86 -11.43 -0.96
N LYS A 27 -3.47 -10.56 -1.76
CA LYS A 27 -3.06 -10.31 -3.14
C LYS A 27 -1.69 -9.66 -3.21
N VAL A 28 -1.46 -8.61 -2.40
CA VAL A 28 -0.16 -7.93 -2.28
C VAL A 28 0.94 -8.89 -1.86
N GLU A 29 0.68 -9.76 -0.87
CA GLU A 29 1.65 -10.78 -0.45
C GLU A 29 2.01 -11.75 -1.59
N LYS A 30 1.01 -12.20 -2.35
CA LYS A 30 1.22 -13.10 -3.49
C LYS A 30 1.98 -12.41 -4.62
N GLU A 31 1.61 -11.18 -4.96
CA GLU A 31 2.26 -10.39 -6.00
C GLU A 31 3.70 -10.06 -5.62
N MET A 32 3.97 -9.68 -4.38
CA MET A 32 5.32 -9.43 -3.86
C MET A 32 6.25 -10.63 -4.12
N ARG A 33 5.78 -11.85 -3.85
CA ARG A 33 6.58 -13.06 -4.10
C ARG A 33 6.91 -13.22 -5.59
N TRP A 34 5.93 -13.01 -6.47
CA TRP A 34 6.15 -13.09 -7.92
C TRP A 34 7.07 -11.99 -8.43
N PHE A 35 6.91 -10.76 -7.93
CA PHE A 35 7.80 -9.64 -8.27
C PHE A 35 9.23 -9.90 -7.82
N LEU A 36 9.40 -10.45 -6.61
CA LEU A 36 10.74 -10.80 -6.11
C LEU A 36 11.39 -11.86 -6.99
N VAL A 37 10.70 -12.97 -7.27
CA VAL A 37 11.23 -14.04 -8.13
C VAL A 37 11.52 -13.51 -9.53
N GLY A 38 10.59 -12.76 -10.12
CA GLY A 38 10.75 -12.15 -11.44
C GLY A 38 11.95 -11.19 -11.50
N SER A 39 12.09 -10.30 -10.51
CA SER A 39 13.22 -9.36 -10.45
C SER A 39 14.57 -10.07 -10.31
N VAL A 40 14.65 -11.11 -9.48
CA VAL A 40 15.87 -11.92 -9.33
C VAL A 40 16.20 -12.67 -10.60
N LEU A 41 15.20 -13.27 -11.28
CA LEU A 41 15.41 -14.00 -12.55
C LEU A 41 15.89 -13.06 -13.66
N ILE A 42 15.20 -11.94 -13.87
CA ILE A 42 15.60 -10.95 -14.89
C ILE A 42 17.01 -10.45 -14.60
N SER A 43 17.31 -10.17 -13.34
CA SER A 43 18.62 -9.72 -12.90
C SER A 43 19.71 -10.79 -13.13
N ALA A 44 19.40 -12.05 -12.87
CA ALA A 44 20.30 -13.16 -13.16
C ALA A 44 20.62 -13.26 -14.65
N ILE A 45 19.60 -13.12 -15.51
CA ILE A 45 19.78 -13.14 -16.96
C ILE A 45 20.65 -11.97 -17.41
N ILE A 46 20.37 -10.74 -16.94
CA ILE A 46 21.13 -9.55 -17.29
C ILE A 46 22.60 -9.70 -16.86
N LEU A 47 22.84 -10.12 -15.61
CA LEU A 47 24.19 -10.33 -15.08
C LEU A 47 24.95 -11.41 -15.86
N LEU A 48 24.28 -12.51 -16.22
CA LEU A 48 24.87 -13.61 -16.96
C LEU A 48 25.22 -13.20 -18.39
N LEU A 49 24.36 -12.43 -19.05
CA LEU A 49 24.61 -11.87 -20.37
C LEU A 49 25.76 -10.86 -20.35
N PHE A 50 25.81 -10.02 -19.30
CA PHE A 50 26.82 -8.98 -19.17
C PHE A 50 28.19 -9.57 -18.82
N PHE A 51 28.32 -10.31 -17.73
CA PHE A 51 29.60 -10.83 -17.27
C PHE A 51 30.02 -12.13 -17.93
N ARG A 52 29.12 -12.85 -18.57
CA ARG A 52 29.36 -14.19 -19.16
C ARG A 52 30.07 -15.15 -18.19
N SER A 53 29.81 -14.97 -16.89
CA SER A 53 30.45 -15.69 -15.80
C SER A 53 29.42 -16.10 -14.76
N VAL A 54 29.22 -17.41 -14.62
CA VAL A 54 28.29 -17.95 -13.62
C VAL A 54 28.72 -17.58 -12.20
N SER A 55 30.03 -17.63 -11.92
CA SER A 55 30.59 -17.30 -10.60
C SER A 55 30.29 -15.84 -10.19
N ALA A 56 30.46 -14.89 -11.14
CA ALA A 56 30.15 -13.47 -10.90
C ALA A 56 28.65 -13.26 -10.69
N THR A 57 27.81 -13.94 -11.48
CA THR A 57 26.36 -13.88 -11.37
C THR A 57 25.87 -14.42 -10.01
N VAL A 58 26.35 -15.61 -9.63
CA VAL A 58 25.99 -16.23 -8.34
C VAL A 58 26.44 -15.38 -7.15
N LEU A 59 27.65 -14.81 -7.20
CA LEU A 59 28.14 -13.89 -6.19
C LEU A 59 27.21 -12.67 -6.05
N SER A 60 26.91 -12.02 -7.16
CA SER A 60 26.06 -10.82 -7.17
C SER A 60 24.66 -11.14 -6.64
N LEU A 61 24.05 -12.25 -7.09
CA LEU A 61 22.75 -12.68 -6.59
C LEU A 61 22.80 -13.03 -5.11
N GLY A 62 23.86 -13.68 -4.63
CA GLY A 62 24.06 -13.99 -3.23
C GLY A 62 24.06 -12.72 -2.35
N VAL A 63 24.79 -11.69 -2.76
CA VAL A 63 24.81 -10.39 -2.08
C VAL A 63 23.43 -9.76 -2.05
N VAL A 64 22.73 -9.76 -3.18
CA VAL A 64 21.41 -9.15 -3.30
C VAL A 64 20.36 -9.90 -2.46
N ILE A 65 20.36 -11.23 -2.51
CA ILE A 65 19.45 -12.08 -1.69
C ILE A 65 19.71 -11.83 -0.21
N THR A 66 20.97 -11.74 0.22
CA THR A 66 21.32 -11.38 1.60
C THR A 66 20.75 -10.01 1.96
N GLY A 67 20.86 -9.01 1.10
CA GLY A 67 20.26 -7.69 1.30
C GLY A 67 18.73 -7.74 1.43
N VAL A 68 18.06 -8.56 0.64
CA VAL A 68 16.61 -8.78 0.72
C VAL A 68 16.23 -9.41 2.06
N ILE A 69 16.97 -10.46 2.50
CA ILE A 69 16.71 -11.10 3.79
C ILE A 69 16.88 -10.09 4.94
N TRP A 70 17.93 -9.28 4.88
CA TRP A 70 18.15 -8.22 5.88
C TRP A 70 17.06 -7.17 5.87
N SER A 71 16.57 -6.76 4.71
CA SER A 71 15.48 -5.78 4.61
C SER A 71 14.18 -6.29 5.26
N MET A 72 13.86 -7.58 5.08
CA MET A 72 12.73 -8.22 5.75
C MET A 72 12.98 -8.33 7.27
N GLY A 73 14.22 -8.62 7.67
CA GLY A 73 14.65 -8.63 9.06
C GLY A 73 14.47 -7.27 9.75
N PHE A 74 14.88 -6.17 9.09
CA PHE A 74 14.66 -4.82 9.61
C PHE A 74 13.18 -4.47 9.75
N MET A 75 12.35 -4.87 8.78
CA MET A 75 10.92 -4.65 8.86
C MET A 75 10.31 -5.34 10.09
N HIS A 76 10.72 -6.57 10.35
CA HIS A 76 10.30 -7.31 11.54
C HIS A 76 10.84 -6.68 12.84
N LEU A 77 12.12 -6.28 12.85
CA LEU A 77 12.77 -5.66 14.01
C LEU A 77 12.09 -4.37 14.47
N PHE A 78 11.60 -3.57 13.52
CA PHE A 78 10.85 -2.35 13.79
C PHE A 78 9.36 -2.58 14.10
N GLY A 79 8.89 -3.84 14.06
CA GLY A 79 7.49 -4.18 14.30
C GLY A 79 6.53 -3.72 13.18
N TYR A 80 7.05 -3.50 11.98
CA TYR A 80 6.25 -3.05 10.85
C TYR A 80 5.59 -4.21 10.11
N ASN A 81 4.38 -3.96 9.63
CA ASN A 81 3.62 -4.95 8.87
C ASN A 81 3.83 -4.79 7.36
N ILE A 82 3.58 -5.88 6.63
CA ILE A 82 3.60 -5.85 5.18
C ILE A 82 2.38 -5.05 4.69
N SER A 83 2.64 -3.88 4.15
CA SER A 83 1.67 -3.00 3.48
C SER A 83 1.93 -2.99 1.97
N LEU A 84 1.06 -2.33 1.20
CA LEU A 84 1.25 -2.18 -0.24
C LEU A 84 2.62 -1.55 -0.59
N LEU A 85 3.06 -0.53 0.17
CA LEU A 85 4.34 0.13 -0.06
C LEU A 85 5.52 -0.67 0.48
N THR A 86 5.43 -1.23 1.69
CA THR A 86 6.53 -2.00 2.26
C THR A 86 6.79 -3.30 1.50
N ALA A 87 5.78 -3.86 0.82
CA ALA A 87 5.94 -5.00 -0.07
C ALA A 87 6.85 -4.72 -1.28
N LEU A 88 7.08 -3.46 -1.65
CA LEU A 88 7.98 -3.08 -2.74
C LEU A 88 9.45 -3.03 -2.30
N ILE A 89 9.77 -3.09 -1.00
CA ILE A 89 11.14 -3.00 -0.50
C ILE A 89 12.03 -4.14 -1.04
N PRO A 90 11.64 -5.44 -0.99
CA PRO A 90 12.49 -6.50 -1.49
C PRO A 90 12.89 -6.34 -2.97
N PRO A 91 11.97 -6.10 -3.92
CA PRO A 91 12.33 -5.82 -5.30
C PRO A 91 13.21 -4.56 -5.46
N LEU A 92 12.96 -3.52 -4.67
CA LEU A 92 13.75 -2.30 -4.67
C LEU A 92 15.22 -2.58 -4.30
N ILE A 93 15.44 -3.41 -3.27
CA ILE A 93 16.79 -3.81 -2.85
C ILE A 93 17.49 -4.63 -3.95
N VAL A 94 16.77 -5.46 -4.69
CA VAL A 94 17.32 -6.17 -5.85
C VAL A 94 17.82 -5.16 -6.90
N VAL A 95 16.98 -4.19 -7.25
CA VAL A 95 17.28 -3.17 -8.28
C VAL A 95 18.47 -2.29 -7.89
N ILE A 96 18.59 -1.91 -6.61
CA ILE A 96 19.71 -1.08 -6.12
C ILE A 96 20.99 -1.90 -5.90
N GLY A 97 20.85 -3.12 -5.43
CA GLY A 97 22.01 -3.97 -5.14
C GLY A 97 22.78 -4.44 -6.36
N ILE A 98 22.09 -4.65 -7.50
CA ILE A 98 22.74 -5.13 -8.72
C ILE A 98 23.76 -4.14 -9.29
N PRO A 99 23.44 -2.85 -9.50
CA PRO A 99 24.45 -1.86 -9.91
C PRO A 99 25.67 -1.81 -8.99
N ASN A 100 25.48 -1.92 -7.67
CA ASN A 100 26.61 -1.99 -6.74
C ASN A 100 27.54 -3.16 -7.08
N CYS A 101 26.97 -4.36 -7.29
CA CYS A 101 27.76 -5.54 -7.66
C CYS A 101 28.46 -5.35 -9.02
N ILE A 102 27.76 -4.77 -9.99
CA ILE A 102 28.31 -4.50 -11.34
C ILE A 102 29.50 -3.54 -11.26
N TYR A 103 29.40 -2.45 -10.47
CA TYR A 103 30.49 -1.49 -10.31
C TYR A 103 31.73 -2.12 -9.68
N PHE A 104 31.57 -2.92 -8.63
CA PHE A 104 32.68 -3.64 -8.00
C PHE A 104 33.33 -4.63 -8.96
N LEU A 105 32.54 -5.49 -9.60
CA LEU A 105 33.04 -6.52 -10.52
C LEU A 105 33.71 -5.91 -11.74
N ASN A 106 33.11 -4.87 -12.33
CA ASN A 106 33.67 -4.19 -13.50
C ASN A 106 35.03 -3.57 -13.14
N LYS A 107 35.13 -2.86 -12.03
CA LYS A 107 36.41 -2.28 -11.60
C LYS A 107 37.45 -3.34 -11.25
N TYR A 108 37.03 -4.45 -10.65
CA TYR A 108 37.92 -5.57 -10.39
C TYR A 108 38.51 -6.16 -11.71
N HIS A 109 37.68 -6.35 -12.70
CA HIS A 109 38.12 -6.87 -14.03
C HIS A 109 39.06 -5.90 -14.71
N THR A 110 38.75 -4.60 -14.72
CA THR A 110 39.62 -3.58 -15.32
C THR A 110 40.97 -3.50 -14.60
N ALA A 111 40.95 -3.39 -13.26
CA ALA A 111 42.18 -3.33 -12.48
C ALA A 111 43.03 -4.61 -12.58
N TRP A 112 42.42 -5.77 -12.81
CA TRP A 112 43.13 -7.01 -13.03
C TRP A 112 43.80 -7.04 -14.41
N LEU A 113 43.14 -6.49 -15.44
CA LEU A 113 43.77 -6.33 -16.77
C LEU A 113 45.00 -5.41 -16.71
N ASP A 114 44.92 -4.32 -15.96
CA ASP A 114 45.96 -3.32 -15.84
C ASP A 114 47.17 -3.83 -15.02
N THR A 115 46.89 -4.58 -13.94
CA THR A 115 47.94 -4.92 -12.95
C THR A 115 48.44 -6.36 -13.04
N GLY A 116 47.64 -7.27 -13.58
CA GLY A 116 47.89 -8.72 -13.58
C GLY A 116 47.97 -9.36 -12.20
N LYS A 117 47.78 -8.59 -11.11
CA LYS A 117 47.91 -9.03 -9.72
C LYS A 117 46.59 -8.95 -9.00
N LYS A 118 46.05 -10.10 -8.56
CA LYS A 118 44.75 -10.23 -7.89
C LYS A 118 44.63 -9.32 -6.69
N HIS A 119 45.59 -9.31 -5.78
CA HIS A 119 45.56 -8.51 -4.57
C HIS A 119 45.47 -6.99 -4.85
N ARG A 120 46.28 -6.51 -5.81
CA ARG A 120 46.24 -5.07 -6.20
C ARG A 120 44.91 -4.71 -6.84
N ALA A 121 44.36 -5.57 -7.70
CA ALA A 121 43.07 -5.35 -8.31
C ALA A 121 41.93 -5.28 -7.27
N LEU A 122 41.95 -6.13 -6.24
CA LEU A 122 40.99 -6.07 -5.14
C LEU A 122 41.10 -4.79 -4.31
N VAL A 123 42.33 -4.37 -3.97
CA VAL A 123 42.56 -3.12 -3.21
C VAL A 123 42.09 -1.92 -4.04
N GLU A 124 42.44 -1.86 -5.32
CA GLU A 124 42.01 -0.76 -6.19
C GLU A 124 40.49 -0.73 -6.41
N MET A 125 39.87 -1.89 -6.54
CA MET A 125 38.42 -2.01 -6.63
C MET A 125 37.74 -1.40 -5.39
N VAL A 126 38.16 -1.84 -4.18
CA VAL A 126 37.55 -1.36 -2.92
C VAL A 126 37.80 0.13 -2.72
N SER A 127 39.03 0.62 -2.92
CA SER A 127 39.37 2.02 -2.69
C SER A 127 38.64 2.98 -3.63
N ARG A 128 38.50 2.64 -4.91
CA ARG A 128 37.85 3.52 -5.90
C ARG A 128 36.34 3.36 -5.92
N MET A 129 35.84 2.10 -6.00
CA MET A 129 34.40 1.88 -6.10
C MET A 129 33.69 1.98 -4.75
N GLY A 130 34.38 1.70 -3.64
CA GLY A 130 33.80 1.87 -2.31
C GLY A 130 33.33 3.32 -2.06
N ILE A 131 34.13 4.32 -2.45
CA ILE A 131 33.75 5.73 -2.32
C ILE A 131 32.57 6.07 -3.24
N VAL A 132 32.67 5.69 -4.52
CA VAL A 132 31.60 6.00 -5.51
C VAL A 132 30.27 5.40 -5.10
N THR A 133 30.28 4.10 -4.77
CA THR A 133 29.04 3.41 -4.36
C THR A 133 28.51 3.90 -3.01
N LEU A 134 29.38 4.32 -2.09
CA LEU A 134 28.97 4.94 -0.82
C LEU A 134 28.11 6.19 -1.09
N PHE A 135 28.62 7.13 -1.88
CA PHE A 135 27.86 8.35 -2.19
C PHE A 135 26.58 8.09 -2.94
N CYS A 136 26.57 7.14 -3.88
CA CYS A 136 25.35 6.71 -4.58
C CYS A 136 24.31 6.16 -3.59
N ASN A 137 24.73 5.27 -2.68
CA ASN A 137 23.81 4.68 -1.70
C ASN A 137 23.36 5.67 -0.63
N ILE A 138 24.24 6.59 -0.18
CA ILE A 138 23.85 7.68 0.74
C ILE A 138 22.78 8.56 0.07
N SER A 139 23.00 8.98 -1.17
CA SER A 139 22.02 9.79 -1.90
C SER A 139 20.67 9.10 -2.03
N ALA A 140 20.67 7.81 -2.38
CA ALA A 140 19.47 7.01 -2.46
C ALA A 140 18.81 6.85 -1.07
N ALA A 141 19.59 6.54 -0.03
CA ALA A 141 19.08 6.37 1.33
C ALA A 141 18.45 7.66 1.87
N ILE A 142 19.05 8.83 1.61
CA ILE A 142 18.48 10.14 1.96
C ILE A 142 17.16 10.35 1.22
N GLY A 143 17.10 10.04 -0.08
CA GLY A 143 15.88 10.16 -0.87
C GLY A 143 14.71 9.37 -0.29
N PHE A 144 14.96 8.16 0.22
CA PHE A 144 13.93 7.37 0.92
C PHE A 144 13.70 7.83 2.36
N ALA A 145 14.74 8.27 3.06
CA ALA A 145 14.63 8.75 4.44
C ALA A 145 13.74 10.01 4.57
N VAL A 146 13.61 10.82 3.52
CA VAL A 146 12.70 11.98 3.49
C VAL A 146 11.25 11.55 3.73
N PHE A 147 10.84 10.35 3.32
CA PHE A 147 9.51 9.83 3.62
C PHE A 147 9.26 9.64 5.13
N ALA A 148 10.32 9.46 5.92
CA ALA A 148 10.18 9.39 7.39
C ALA A 148 9.69 10.70 8.03
N LEU A 149 9.81 11.83 7.33
CA LEU A 149 9.32 13.13 7.77
C LEU A 149 7.83 13.35 7.47
N THR A 150 7.20 12.45 6.73
CA THR A 150 5.77 12.55 6.39
C THR A 150 4.88 12.20 7.58
N LYS A 151 3.63 12.66 7.54
CA LYS A 151 2.61 12.31 8.55
C LYS A 151 1.98 10.92 8.30
N SER A 152 2.15 10.36 7.11
CA SER A 152 1.61 9.05 6.76
C SER A 152 2.45 7.95 7.39
N ALA A 153 1.85 7.11 8.23
CA ALA A 153 2.52 5.98 8.88
C ALA A 153 3.14 5.02 7.85
N ILE A 154 2.38 4.69 6.80
CA ILE A 154 2.81 3.75 5.75
C ILE A 154 4.05 4.27 4.99
N LEU A 155 4.06 5.56 4.63
CA LEU A 155 5.21 6.18 3.96
C LEU A 155 6.42 6.26 4.88
N LYS A 156 6.21 6.56 6.17
CA LYS A 156 7.26 6.60 7.18
C LYS A 156 7.93 5.24 7.36
N GLU A 157 7.13 4.18 7.51
CA GLU A 157 7.62 2.80 7.61
C GLU A 157 8.42 2.40 6.38
N PHE A 158 7.88 2.66 5.20
CA PHE A 158 8.54 2.38 3.92
C PHE A 158 9.88 3.11 3.81
N GLY A 159 9.92 4.43 4.07
CA GLY A 159 11.11 5.23 3.94
C GLY A 159 12.23 4.84 4.92
N MET A 160 11.86 4.56 6.17
CA MET A 160 12.83 4.11 7.19
C MET A 160 13.46 2.77 6.81
N VAL A 161 12.64 1.76 6.49
CA VAL A 161 13.17 0.43 6.15
C VAL A 161 13.96 0.46 4.84
N ALA A 162 13.47 1.16 3.81
CA ALA A 162 14.17 1.27 2.54
C ALA A 162 15.52 1.98 2.70
N GLY A 163 15.55 3.12 3.40
CA GLY A 163 16.79 3.88 3.62
C GLY A 163 17.86 3.07 4.36
N ILE A 164 17.48 2.41 5.45
CA ILE A 164 18.39 1.54 6.22
C ILE A 164 18.85 0.34 5.39
N SER A 165 17.94 -0.29 4.64
CA SER A 165 18.25 -1.45 3.81
C SER A 165 19.21 -1.11 2.66
N ILE A 166 19.09 0.09 2.08
CA ILE A 166 20.04 0.58 1.05
C ILE A 166 21.44 0.74 1.63
N MET A 167 21.56 1.28 2.84
CA MET A 167 22.87 1.35 3.50
C MET A 167 23.38 -0.04 3.86
N ALA A 168 22.52 -0.93 4.33
CA ALA A 168 22.91 -2.30 4.65
C ALA A 168 23.45 -3.06 3.42
N ILE A 169 22.77 -2.99 2.26
CA ILE A 169 23.25 -3.67 1.05
C ILE A 169 24.57 -3.09 0.55
N PHE A 170 24.84 -1.80 0.76
CA PHE A 170 26.15 -1.23 0.49
C PHE A 170 27.23 -1.91 1.33
N PHE A 171 27.06 -2.01 2.66
CA PHE A 171 28.04 -2.67 3.53
C PHE A 171 28.19 -4.15 3.23
N ILE A 172 27.08 -4.85 2.93
CA ILE A 172 27.12 -6.25 2.52
C ILE A 172 27.93 -6.40 1.22
N SER A 173 27.70 -5.57 0.21
CA SER A 173 28.43 -5.64 -1.06
C SER A 173 29.90 -5.29 -0.90
N LEU A 174 30.23 -4.25 -0.10
CA LEU A 174 31.59 -3.82 0.19
C LEU A 174 32.41 -4.91 0.89
N ALA A 175 31.80 -5.68 1.79
CA ALA A 175 32.47 -6.75 2.52
C ALA A 175 32.47 -8.07 1.74
N ALA A 176 31.33 -8.51 1.25
CA ALA A 176 31.17 -9.83 0.65
C ALA A 176 31.86 -9.96 -0.71
N ILE A 177 31.79 -8.93 -1.57
CA ILE A 177 32.36 -9.03 -2.93
C ILE A 177 33.87 -9.22 -2.88
N PRO A 178 34.68 -8.39 -2.22
CA PRO A 178 36.12 -8.61 -2.15
C PRO A 178 36.48 -9.89 -1.40
N ALA A 179 35.76 -10.23 -0.34
CA ALA A 179 35.99 -11.44 0.42
C ALA A 179 35.84 -12.69 -0.47
N VAL A 180 34.70 -12.84 -1.15
CA VAL A 180 34.46 -13.99 -2.03
C VAL A 180 35.40 -14.00 -3.24
N LEU A 181 35.64 -12.86 -3.87
CA LEU A 181 36.59 -12.77 -4.98
C LEU A 181 38.03 -13.15 -4.56
N SER A 182 38.39 -12.96 -3.28
CA SER A 182 39.71 -13.37 -2.79
C SER A 182 39.91 -14.90 -2.83
N TYR A 183 38.82 -15.67 -2.65
CA TYR A 183 38.88 -17.15 -2.73
C TYR A 183 38.70 -17.69 -4.17
N LEU A 184 37.96 -16.99 -5.02
CA LEU A 184 37.70 -17.40 -6.37
C LEU A 184 38.98 -17.34 -7.23
N PRO A 185 39.14 -18.20 -8.26
CA PRO A 185 40.25 -18.12 -9.20
C PRO A 185 40.23 -16.78 -9.96
N SER A 186 41.38 -16.36 -10.46
CA SER A 186 41.51 -15.16 -11.29
C SER A 186 40.59 -15.22 -12.51
N PRO A 187 40.02 -14.08 -12.92
CA PRO A 187 39.09 -14.07 -14.04
C PRO A 187 39.76 -14.52 -15.34
N LYS A 188 39.05 -15.35 -16.12
CA LYS A 188 39.52 -15.79 -17.44
C LYS A 188 39.26 -14.67 -18.45
N ILE A 189 40.11 -14.58 -19.49
CA ILE A 189 39.96 -13.58 -20.56
C ILE A 189 38.55 -13.60 -21.20
N LYS A 190 37.95 -14.79 -21.31
CA LYS A 190 36.57 -14.91 -21.82
C LYS A 190 35.52 -14.12 -20.99
N HIS A 191 35.73 -13.99 -19.68
CA HIS A 191 34.85 -13.28 -18.77
C HIS A 191 34.99 -11.75 -18.80
N ILE A 192 36.09 -11.27 -19.40
CA ILE A 192 36.45 -9.84 -19.49
C ILE A 192 36.13 -9.28 -20.89
N LYS A 193 35.89 -10.15 -21.87
CA LYS A 193 35.64 -9.75 -23.25
C LYS A 193 34.42 -8.86 -23.49
N TYR A 194 33.51 -8.74 -22.49
CA TYR A 194 32.39 -7.80 -22.57
C TYR A 194 32.85 -6.32 -22.56
N LEU A 195 34.05 -6.03 -21.99
CA LEU A 195 34.63 -4.69 -21.99
C LEU A 195 35.03 -4.21 -23.39
N GLU A 196 35.24 -5.15 -24.33
CA GLU A 196 35.65 -4.90 -25.72
C GLU A 196 34.48 -5.06 -26.72
N THR A 197 33.24 -4.93 -26.26
CA THR A 197 32.07 -5.18 -27.13
C THR A 197 31.92 -4.03 -28.12
N LYS A 198 32.31 -4.23 -29.37
CA LYS A 198 32.25 -3.22 -30.44
C LYS A 198 30.91 -2.55 -30.65
N TRP A 199 29.82 -3.25 -30.42
CA TRP A 199 28.48 -2.69 -30.52
C TRP A 199 28.22 -1.58 -29.48
N LEU A 200 28.63 -1.84 -28.23
CA LEU A 200 28.46 -0.85 -27.14
C LEU A 200 29.39 0.34 -27.36
N ASP A 201 30.61 0.09 -27.76
CA ASP A 201 31.61 1.13 -28.08
C ASP A 201 31.14 2.02 -29.23
N ASN A 202 30.66 1.40 -30.32
CA ASN A 202 30.07 2.13 -31.46
C ASN A 202 28.82 2.96 -31.02
N ALA A 203 27.96 2.41 -30.17
CA ALA A 203 26.79 3.13 -29.68
C ALA A 203 27.19 4.33 -28.81
N LEU A 204 28.18 4.15 -27.91
CA LEU A 204 28.71 5.24 -27.08
C LEU A 204 29.39 6.31 -27.92
N THR A 205 30.22 5.92 -28.92
CA THR A 205 30.86 6.85 -29.85
C THR A 205 29.85 7.61 -30.70
N LEU A 206 28.74 6.98 -31.09
CA LEU A 206 27.66 7.67 -31.81
C LEU A 206 27.00 8.72 -30.93
N VAL A 207 26.67 8.37 -29.66
CA VAL A 207 26.10 9.31 -28.70
C VAL A 207 27.07 10.44 -28.42
N GLU A 208 28.36 10.14 -28.19
CA GLU A 208 29.41 11.12 -27.97
C GLU A 208 29.51 12.12 -29.15
N LYS A 209 29.63 11.63 -30.38
CA LYS A 209 29.62 12.49 -31.56
C LYS A 209 28.37 13.33 -31.66
N TRP A 210 27.23 12.77 -31.36
CA TRP A 210 25.95 13.50 -31.41
C TRP A 210 25.89 14.62 -30.37
N VAL A 211 26.35 14.34 -29.15
CA VAL A 211 26.41 15.32 -28.03
C VAL A 211 27.36 16.48 -28.38
N PHE A 212 28.57 16.18 -28.86
CA PHE A 212 29.55 17.23 -29.15
C PHE A 212 29.23 18.04 -30.42
N ASN A 213 28.65 17.40 -31.43
CA ASN A 213 28.33 18.08 -32.68
C ASN A 213 27.02 18.85 -32.66
N HIS A 214 26.07 18.47 -31.81
CA HIS A 214 24.72 19.04 -31.78
C HIS A 214 24.34 19.61 -30.40
N THR A 215 25.28 20.14 -29.68
CA THR A 215 25.09 20.64 -28.31
C THR A 215 23.94 21.65 -28.19
N ARG A 216 23.79 22.57 -29.19
CA ARG A 216 22.70 23.56 -29.20
C ARG A 216 21.33 22.88 -29.32
N VAL A 217 21.21 21.87 -30.17
CA VAL A 217 19.96 21.11 -30.34
C VAL A 217 19.59 20.40 -29.06
N ILE A 218 20.56 19.81 -28.39
CA ILE A 218 20.35 19.13 -27.10
C ILE A 218 19.84 20.09 -26.04
N TYR A 219 20.43 21.29 -25.91
CA TYR A 219 19.96 22.30 -24.96
C TYR A 219 18.51 22.73 -25.28
N ILE A 220 18.19 22.98 -26.57
CA ILE A 220 16.83 23.39 -26.97
C ILE A 220 15.81 22.29 -26.67
N VAL A 221 16.12 21.02 -27.03
CA VAL A 221 15.24 19.88 -26.77
C VAL A 221 15.05 19.67 -25.26
N THR A 222 16.13 19.75 -24.48
CA THR A 222 16.05 19.64 -23.02
C THR A 222 15.20 20.75 -22.42
N ALA A 223 15.39 21.99 -22.84
CA ALA A 223 14.59 23.13 -22.41
C ALA A 223 13.10 22.93 -22.75
N LEU A 224 12.78 22.49 -23.95
CA LEU A 224 11.41 22.17 -24.37
C LEU A 224 10.78 21.06 -23.50
N ILE A 225 11.53 19.99 -23.23
CA ILE A 225 11.06 18.90 -22.36
C ILE A 225 10.78 19.43 -20.95
N ILE A 226 11.67 20.26 -20.39
CA ILE A 226 11.47 20.86 -19.07
C ILE A 226 10.20 21.73 -19.04
N VAL A 227 10.03 22.60 -20.02
CA VAL A 227 8.85 23.47 -20.11
C VAL A 227 7.57 22.64 -20.23
N PHE A 228 7.57 21.59 -21.06
CA PHE A 228 6.44 20.69 -21.22
C PHE A 228 6.13 19.93 -19.91
N SER A 229 7.16 19.44 -19.22
CA SER A 229 7.03 18.72 -17.96
C SER A 229 6.48 19.62 -16.84
N VAL A 230 6.99 20.85 -16.74
CA VAL A 230 6.51 21.85 -15.78
C VAL A 230 5.05 22.21 -16.07
N SER A 231 4.70 22.42 -17.34
CA SER A 231 3.32 22.68 -17.75
C SER A 231 2.39 21.50 -17.41
N GLY A 232 2.87 20.26 -17.58
CA GLY A 232 2.14 19.05 -17.20
C GLY A 232 1.91 18.96 -15.69
N MET A 233 2.90 19.35 -14.89
CA MET A 233 2.81 19.32 -13.43
C MET A 233 1.68 20.22 -12.90
N PHE A 234 1.43 21.37 -13.50
CA PHE A 234 0.32 22.26 -13.11
C PHE A 234 -1.07 21.71 -13.47
N ARG A 235 -1.15 20.68 -14.33
CA ARG A 235 -2.41 20.00 -14.68
C ARG A 235 -2.69 18.76 -13.82
N LEU A 236 -1.79 18.39 -12.90
CA LEU A 236 -2.01 17.26 -12.00
C LEU A 236 -3.12 17.60 -11.00
N VAL A 237 -4.20 16.85 -11.06
CA VAL A 237 -5.30 16.93 -10.09
C VAL A 237 -5.18 15.71 -9.17
N SER A 238 -5.10 15.97 -7.86
CA SER A 238 -5.14 14.90 -6.88
C SER A 238 -6.58 14.41 -6.73
N VAL A 239 -6.84 13.20 -7.16
CA VAL A 239 -8.15 12.53 -7.01
C VAL A 239 -7.99 11.40 -6.01
N GLY A 240 -8.72 11.49 -4.90
CA GLY A 240 -8.65 10.49 -3.83
C GLY A 240 -9.62 9.34 -4.03
N HIS A 241 -9.39 8.47 -4.99
CA HIS A 241 -10.15 7.23 -5.10
C HIS A 241 -9.49 6.13 -4.26
N MET A 242 -10.18 5.64 -3.24
CA MET A 242 -9.63 4.61 -2.34
C MET A 242 -9.57 3.21 -2.94
N VAL A 243 -10.13 3.00 -4.12
CA VAL A 243 -10.39 1.66 -4.68
C VAL A 243 -9.86 1.48 -6.10
N ASP A 244 -9.25 2.52 -6.67
CA ASP A 244 -8.70 2.48 -8.05
C ASP A 244 -7.48 1.54 -8.19
N ASP A 245 -6.87 1.14 -7.06
CA ASP A 245 -5.76 0.18 -7.03
C ASP A 245 -6.21 -1.27 -7.30
N ILE A 246 -7.52 -1.54 -7.37
CA ILE A 246 -8.06 -2.88 -7.64
C ILE A 246 -8.25 -3.04 -9.15
N PRO A 247 -7.69 -4.11 -9.77
CA PRO A 247 -7.94 -4.39 -11.17
C PRO A 247 -9.44 -4.48 -11.50
N GLN A 248 -9.88 -3.80 -12.55
CA GLN A 248 -11.30 -3.74 -12.94
C GLN A 248 -11.91 -5.11 -13.24
N THR A 249 -11.10 -6.10 -13.57
CA THR A 249 -11.49 -7.48 -13.81
C THR A 249 -11.69 -8.29 -12.53
N ASP A 250 -11.30 -7.74 -11.38
CA ASP A 250 -11.43 -8.44 -10.10
C ASP A 250 -12.90 -8.48 -9.65
N LYS A 251 -13.33 -9.62 -9.13
CA LYS A 251 -14.69 -9.79 -8.62
C LYS A 251 -15.02 -8.78 -7.51
N ILE A 252 -14.03 -8.43 -6.68
CA ILE A 252 -14.19 -7.42 -5.63
C ILE A 252 -14.54 -6.06 -6.24
N TYR A 253 -13.88 -5.67 -7.34
CA TYR A 253 -14.17 -4.42 -8.04
C TYR A 253 -15.55 -4.45 -8.68
N VAL A 254 -15.92 -5.57 -9.33
CA VAL A 254 -17.23 -5.76 -9.94
C VAL A 254 -18.34 -5.68 -8.89
N ASP A 255 -18.18 -6.41 -7.78
CA ASP A 255 -19.13 -6.40 -6.66
C ASP A 255 -19.23 -4.98 -6.04
N LEU A 256 -18.11 -4.28 -5.89
CA LEU A 256 -18.06 -2.92 -5.41
C LEU A 256 -18.84 -1.96 -6.32
N LYS A 257 -18.61 -2.03 -7.64
CA LYS A 257 -19.33 -1.21 -8.64
C LYS A 257 -20.81 -1.54 -8.70
N PHE A 258 -21.19 -2.79 -8.46
CA PHE A 258 -22.58 -3.18 -8.31
C PHE A 258 -23.24 -2.41 -7.14
N PHE A 259 -22.61 -2.39 -5.97
CA PHE A 259 -23.13 -1.66 -4.82
C PHE A 259 -23.14 -0.14 -5.04
N GLU A 260 -22.08 0.42 -5.65
CA GLU A 260 -22.03 1.85 -5.99
C GLU A 260 -23.21 2.26 -6.87
N LYS A 261 -23.52 1.44 -7.89
CA LYS A 261 -24.59 1.73 -8.85
C LYS A 261 -26.00 1.57 -8.25
N HIS A 262 -26.21 0.55 -7.40
CA HIS A 262 -27.55 0.20 -6.94
C HIS A 262 -27.89 0.78 -5.55
N PHE A 263 -26.90 1.09 -4.73
CA PHE A 263 -27.05 1.58 -3.35
C PHE A 263 -26.53 3.01 -3.13
N LYS A 264 -26.21 3.76 -4.19
CA LYS A 264 -25.75 5.15 -4.18
C LYS A 264 -24.50 5.39 -3.33
N GLY A 265 -23.66 4.41 -3.12
CA GLY A 265 -22.40 4.54 -2.40
C GLY A 265 -21.97 3.26 -1.72
N ILE A 266 -20.70 3.21 -1.35
CA ILE A 266 -20.06 2.02 -0.78
C ILE A 266 -19.37 2.35 0.54
N MET A 267 -19.04 3.62 0.75
CA MET A 267 -18.29 4.06 1.92
C MET A 267 -19.26 4.44 3.01
N PRO A 268 -19.31 3.71 4.16
CA PRO A 268 -20.09 4.14 5.30
C PRO A 268 -19.46 5.41 5.90
N LEU A 269 -20.26 6.45 6.05
CA LEU A 269 -19.93 7.60 6.89
C LEU A 269 -20.57 7.35 8.25
N GLU A 270 -19.76 7.11 9.27
CA GLU A 270 -20.23 6.95 10.64
C GLU A 270 -20.15 8.28 11.37
N LEU A 271 -21.28 8.75 11.89
CA LEU A 271 -21.37 9.95 12.69
C LEU A 271 -21.70 9.55 14.14
N ILE A 272 -20.75 9.81 15.04
CA ILE A 272 -20.92 9.52 16.46
C ILE A 272 -21.46 10.77 17.16
N VAL A 273 -22.65 10.67 17.68
CA VAL A 273 -23.25 11.72 18.53
C VAL A 273 -22.97 11.41 19.99
N ASP A 274 -22.17 12.24 20.67
CA ASP A 274 -21.81 12.11 22.07
C ASP A 274 -22.56 13.13 22.93
N THR A 275 -23.43 12.64 23.82
CA THR A 275 -24.18 13.47 24.77
C THR A 275 -23.33 14.02 25.91
N LYS A 276 -22.06 13.52 26.04
CA LYS A 276 -21.16 13.83 27.17
C LYS A 276 -21.68 13.50 28.55
N LYS A 277 -22.79 12.75 28.63
CA LYS A 277 -23.43 12.33 29.90
C LYS A 277 -23.72 10.84 29.84
N LYS A 278 -23.31 10.09 30.87
CA LYS A 278 -23.73 8.69 31.01
C LYS A 278 -25.25 8.60 31.02
N TYR A 279 -25.79 7.66 30.30
CA TYR A 279 -27.23 7.46 30.11
C TYR A 279 -27.97 8.67 29.48
N GLY A 280 -27.23 9.48 28.65
CA GLY A 280 -27.82 10.66 28.00
C GLY A 280 -28.92 10.33 26.98
N PHE A 281 -28.97 9.10 26.50
CA PHE A 281 -30.01 8.57 25.60
C PHE A 281 -31.14 7.87 26.37
N THR A 282 -31.31 8.14 27.67
CA THR A 282 -32.38 7.56 28.49
C THR A 282 -33.23 8.65 29.15
N GLY A 283 -34.52 8.36 29.37
CA GLY A 283 -35.47 9.25 30.01
C GLY A 283 -36.03 10.35 29.09
N MET A 284 -36.80 11.28 29.66
CA MET A 284 -37.51 12.33 28.89
C MET A 284 -36.58 13.29 28.15
N LYS A 285 -35.36 13.53 28.67
CA LYS A 285 -34.35 14.40 28.01
C LYS A 285 -33.78 13.79 26.76
N ALA A 286 -33.89 12.46 26.57
CA ALA A 286 -33.43 11.78 25.36
C ALA A 286 -34.26 12.20 24.12
N LEU A 287 -35.50 12.63 24.30
CA LEU A 287 -36.34 13.09 23.18
C LEU A 287 -35.74 14.31 22.47
N ASP A 288 -35.21 15.28 23.22
CA ASP A 288 -34.53 16.45 22.63
C ASP A 288 -33.31 16.04 21.82
N VAL A 289 -32.57 15.02 22.31
CA VAL A 289 -31.39 14.51 21.60
C VAL A 289 -31.82 13.79 20.33
N PHE A 290 -32.86 12.96 20.39
CA PHE A 290 -33.40 12.27 19.22
C PHE A 290 -33.96 13.25 18.18
N GLN A 291 -34.59 14.35 18.56
CA GLN A 291 -35.02 15.41 17.65
C GLN A 291 -33.84 16.08 16.94
N LYS A 292 -32.73 16.32 17.64
CA LYS A 292 -31.51 16.87 17.05
C LYS A 292 -30.86 15.89 16.07
N ILE A 293 -30.85 14.59 16.40
CA ILE A 293 -30.37 13.54 15.52
C ILE A 293 -31.25 13.43 14.26
N ASP A 294 -32.58 13.55 14.43
CA ASP A 294 -33.50 13.55 13.30
C ASP A 294 -33.27 14.74 12.36
N SER A 295 -33.11 15.93 12.93
CA SER A 295 -32.80 17.14 12.16
C SER A 295 -31.46 17.01 11.43
N LEU A 296 -30.45 16.40 12.08
CA LEU A 296 -29.17 16.10 11.42
C LEU A 296 -29.33 15.07 10.27
N SER A 297 -30.14 14.03 10.51
CA SER A 297 -30.44 13.00 9.50
C SER A 297 -31.14 13.59 8.29
N GLN A 298 -32.12 14.49 8.51
CA GLN A 298 -32.79 15.20 7.43
C GLN A 298 -31.85 16.12 6.68
N TYR A 299 -30.98 16.85 7.38
CA TYR A 299 -29.97 17.71 6.73
C TYR A 299 -28.99 16.88 5.86
N ILE A 300 -28.52 15.73 6.34
CA ILE A 300 -27.64 14.85 5.56
C ILE A 300 -28.37 14.32 4.33
N ALA A 301 -29.66 13.94 4.47
CA ALA A 301 -30.46 13.44 3.35
C ALA A 301 -30.67 14.48 2.23
N THR A 302 -30.44 15.79 2.48
CA THR A 302 -30.47 16.82 1.43
C THR A 302 -29.21 16.87 0.59
N LYS A 303 -28.14 16.18 0.99
CA LYS A 303 -26.87 16.19 0.25
C LYS A 303 -26.89 15.14 -0.85
N PRO A 304 -26.63 15.51 -2.12
CA PRO A 304 -26.73 14.58 -3.26
C PRO A 304 -25.68 13.48 -3.22
N GLU A 305 -24.53 13.74 -2.53
CA GLU A 305 -23.43 12.80 -2.38
C GLU A 305 -23.67 11.74 -1.29
N MET A 306 -24.74 11.91 -0.48
CA MET A 306 -25.04 11.05 0.66
C MET A 306 -26.29 10.22 0.42
N ALA A 307 -26.24 8.96 0.85
CA ALA A 307 -27.44 8.15 0.97
C ALA A 307 -28.24 8.54 2.23
N ARG A 308 -29.51 8.11 2.30
CA ARG A 308 -30.34 8.34 3.50
C ARG A 308 -29.65 7.74 4.73
N PRO A 309 -29.44 8.52 5.80
CA PRO A 309 -28.80 8.02 7.00
C PRO A 309 -29.64 6.94 7.69
N LEU A 310 -28.97 5.92 8.20
CA LEU A 310 -29.56 4.92 9.07
C LEU A 310 -29.20 5.30 10.52
N SER A 311 -30.19 5.59 11.34
CA SER A 311 -29.97 6.01 12.72
C SER A 311 -30.96 5.33 13.68
N LEU A 312 -30.67 5.39 14.97
CA LEU A 312 -31.58 4.95 16.03
C LEU A 312 -32.94 5.58 15.91
N VAL A 313 -32.99 6.85 15.46
CA VAL A 313 -34.24 7.62 15.30
C VAL A 313 -35.17 6.97 14.28
N GLU A 314 -34.65 6.39 13.21
CA GLU A 314 -35.44 5.66 12.22
C GLU A 314 -36.12 4.43 12.86
N GLY A 315 -35.38 3.73 13.75
CA GLY A 315 -35.95 2.61 14.53
C GLY A 315 -37.12 3.07 15.48
N LEU A 316 -36.96 4.24 16.09
CA LEU A 316 -38.04 4.81 16.93
C LEU A 316 -39.25 5.21 16.11
N LYS A 317 -39.07 5.83 14.93
CA LYS A 317 -40.19 6.16 14.02
C LYS A 317 -40.91 4.90 13.56
N PHE A 318 -40.16 3.86 13.22
CA PHE A 318 -40.70 2.57 12.79
C PHE A 318 -41.48 1.90 13.93
N ALA A 319 -40.98 1.94 15.16
CA ALA A 319 -41.67 1.39 16.33
C ALA A 319 -43.00 2.12 16.59
N LYS A 320 -43.04 3.47 16.46
CA LYS A 320 -44.27 4.24 16.57
C LYS A 320 -45.27 3.87 15.47
N GLN A 321 -44.83 3.78 14.22
CA GLN A 321 -45.69 3.35 13.12
C GLN A 321 -46.25 1.94 13.36
N GLY A 322 -45.44 1.01 13.83
CA GLY A 322 -45.88 -0.34 14.18
C GLY A 322 -46.91 -0.38 15.31
N PHE A 323 -46.81 0.53 16.30
CA PHE A 323 -47.76 0.66 17.35
C PHE A 323 -49.14 1.16 16.86
N TYR A 324 -49.17 1.98 15.81
CA TYR A 324 -50.39 2.47 15.16
C TYR A 324 -50.76 1.68 13.90
N ASP A 325 -50.71 0.34 13.98
CA ASP A 325 -51.13 -0.60 12.95
C ASP A 325 -50.46 -0.42 11.56
N GLY A 326 -49.28 0.17 11.54
CA GLY A 326 -48.52 0.35 10.30
C GLY A 326 -48.87 1.59 9.48
N ASP A 327 -49.71 2.47 10.00
CA ASP A 327 -50.11 3.72 9.32
C ASP A 327 -48.87 4.61 9.05
N SER A 328 -48.68 4.94 7.79
CA SER A 328 -47.56 5.79 7.33
C SER A 328 -47.60 7.21 7.88
N ALA A 329 -48.78 7.73 8.24
CA ALA A 329 -48.94 9.03 8.88
C ALA A 329 -48.24 9.10 10.26
N ASN A 330 -48.08 7.96 10.91
CA ASN A 330 -47.42 7.82 12.21
C ASN A 330 -45.93 7.54 12.13
N TYR A 331 -45.30 7.61 10.95
CA TYR A 331 -43.85 7.53 10.81
C TYR A 331 -43.19 8.83 11.23
N ALA A 332 -43.17 9.08 12.53
CA ALA A 332 -42.61 10.27 13.15
C ALA A 332 -42.00 9.92 14.51
N LEU A 333 -41.16 10.80 15.05
CA LEU A 333 -40.63 10.61 16.39
C LEU A 333 -41.78 10.54 17.44
N PRO A 334 -41.68 9.66 18.44
CA PRO A 334 -42.61 9.64 19.54
C PRO A 334 -42.62 11.00 20.27
N ASN A 335 -43.80 11.50 20.58
CA ASN A 335 -43.97 12.66 21.45
C ASN A 335 -44.03 12.25 22.94
N ALA A 336 -44.16 13.20 23.85
CA ALA A 336 -44.19 12.91 25.28
C ALA A 336 -45.36 11.98 25.68
N PHE A 337 -46.47 12.01 24.95
CA PHE A 337 -47.64 11.15 25.21
C PHE A 337 -47.38 9.72 24.64
N ASP A 338 -46.81 9.61 23.46
CA ASP A 338 -46.48 8.32 22.84
C ASP A 338 -45.35 7.61 23.59
N GLY A 339 -44.46 8.35 24.26
CA GLY A 339 -43.27 7.83 24.92
C GLY A 339 -43.55 6.73 25.96
N ALA A 340 -44.69 6.81 26.65
CA ALA A 340 -45.12 5.81 27.61
C ALA A 340 -45.47 4.48 26.92
N PHE A 341 -46.16 4.52 25.79
CA PHE A 341 -46.60 3.37 25.03
C PHE A 341 -45.45 2.74 24.22
N VAL A 342 -44.66 3.56 23.56
CA VAL A 342 -43.48 3.10 22.82
C VAL A 342 -42.43 2.51 23.76
N SER A 343 -42.36 2.99 25.01
CA SER A 343 -41.43 2.46 26.02
C SER A 343 -41.67 0.99 26.33
N ASP A 344 -42.88 0.50 26.20
CA ASP A 344 -43.20 -0.92 26.42
C ASP A 344 -42.71 -1.82 25.28
N TYR A 345 -42.67 -1.32 24.05
CA TYR A 345 -42.00 -1.96 22.93
C TYR A 345 -40.48 -1.95 23.06
N LEU A 346 -39.95 -0.96 23.80
CA LEU A 346 -38.50 -0.82 24.03
C LEU A 346 -38.03 -1.57 25.29
N LYS A 347 -38.97 -1.94 26.21
CA LYS A 347 -38.66 -2.71 27.41
C LYS A 347 -38.49 -4.20 27.07
N VAL A 348 -37.32 -4.74 27.42
CA VAL A 348 -37.09 -6.16 27.38
C VAL A 348 -38.00 -6.85 28.39
N ARG A 349 -38.99 -7.62 27.96
CA ARG A 349 -39.70 -8.55 28.83
C ARG A 349 -38.70 -9.61 29.32
N LYS A 350 -38.25 -9.52 30.56
CA LYS A 350 -37.55 -10.59 31.25
C LYS A 350 -38.53 -11.73 31.52
N GLY A 351 -38.34 -12.84 30.86
CA GLY A 351 -38.91 -14.14 31.23
C GLY A 351 -40.24 -14.47 30.56
N GLY A 352 -40.21 -15.36 29.63
CA GLY A 352 -41.31 -16.10 29.03
C GLY A 352 -40.78 -16.97 27.90
N ASP A 353 -41.11 -18.25 27.89
CA ASP A 353 -40.60 -19.34 27.07
C ASP A 353 -40.81 -19.25 25.55
N ASN A 354 -40.80 -18.08 24.97
CA ASN A 354 -40.80 -17.88 23.52
C ASN A 354 -39.56 -17.08 23.12
N ALA A 355 -38.45 -17.78 22.98
CA ALA A 355 -37.12 -17.26 22.69
C ALA A 355 -36.92 -16.71 21.26
N GLY A 356 -37.97 -16.39 20.53
CA GLY A 356 -37.85 -16.02 19.10
C GLY A 356 -37.83 -14.50 18.80
N ASN A 357 -38.44 -13.63 19.61
CA ASN A 357 -38.70 -12.25 19.18
C ASN A 357 -38.19 -11.13 20.11
N THR A 358 -37.61 -11.46 21.27
CA THR A 358 -37.27 -10.45 22.29
C THR A 358 -35.89 -9.81 22.07
N ASN A 359 -35.07 -10.36 21.21
CA ASN A 359 -33.67 -9.96 21.08
C ASN A 359 -33.39 -8.95 19.95
N THR A 360 -34.29 -8.81 18.98
CA THR A 360 -33.99 -8.05 17.75
C THR A 360 -33.88 -6.55 17.99
N PHE A 361 -34.82 -5.94 18.75
CA PHE A 361 -34.76 -4.51 19.01
C PHE A 361 -33.62 -4.14 19.97
N GLN A 362 -33.37 -4.96 21.00
CA GLN A 362 -32.23 -4.75 21.89
C GLN A 362 -30.90 -4.95 21.20
N GLN A 363 -30.83 -5.90 20.31
CA GLN A 363 -29.64 -6.08 19.43
C GLN A 363 -29.43 -4.84 18.53
N LEU A 364 -30.52 -4.31 17.98
CA LEU A 364 -30.51 -3.09 17.18
C LEU A 364 -30.06 -1.89 17.99
N MET A 365 -30.62 -1.70 19.21
CA MET A 365 -30.21 -0.65 20.14
C MET A 365 -28.73 -0.76 20.53
N ASN A 366 -28.27 -1.98 20.81
CA ASN A 366 -26.87 -2.23 21.16
C ASN A 366 -25.92 -2.06 19.98
N ALA A 367 -26.41 -2.20 18.74
CA ALA A 367 -25.61 -1.94 17.53
C ALA A 367 -25.40 -0.44 17.29
N PHE A 368 -26.34 0.41 17.74
CA PHE A 368 -26.27 1.87 17.55
C PHE A 368 -25.83 2.64 18.78
N MET A 369 -25.72 2.02 19.95
CA MET A 369 -25.34 2.68 21.20
C MET A 369 -24.17 1.99 21.87
N ASP A 370 -23.34 2.77 22.55
CA ASP A 370 -22.31 2.23 23.43
C ASP A 370 -22.94 1.67 24.75
N SER A 371 -22.14 0.89 25.50
CA SER A 371 -22.57 0.27 26.76
C SER A 371 -22.99 1.27 27.83
N THR A 372 -22.48 2.49 27.77
CA THR A 372 -22.84 3.59 28.70
C THR A 372 -24.03 4.42 28.22
N ARG A 373 -24.60 4.12 27.06
CA ARG A 373 -25.67 4.88 26.41
C ARG A 373 -25.41 6.39 26.36
N GLN A 374 -24.16 6.74 26.16
CA GLN A 374 -23.68 8.11 26.04
C GLN A 374 -23.48 8.50 24.56
N LYS A 375 -23.11 7.52 23.72
CA LYS A 375 -22.81 7.70 22.30
C LYS A 375 -23.75 6.84 21.46
N THR A 376 -24.11 7.39 20.31
CA THR A 376 -24.84 6.68 19.25
C THR A 376 -24.27 7.02 17.89
#